data_32e74e10865aa0823461d8a96925611a
#
_entry.id   32e74e10865aa0823461d8a96925611a
#
_cell.length_a   1.000
_cell.length_b   1.000
_cell.length_c   1.000
_cell.angle_alpha   90.00
_cell.angle_beta   90.00
_cell.angle_gamma   90.00
#
_symmetry.space_group_name_H-M   'P 1'
#
loop_
_entity.id
_entity.type
_entity.pdbx_description
1 polymer ?
#
loop_
_entity_poly.entity_id
_entity_poly.type
_entity_poly.pdbx_seq_one_letter_code
_entity_poly.pdbx_strand_id
1 'polypeptide(L)'
;MTTSTDQPDVTAVSSYFETLQATICDALAEVDGQPFSTEEVPGPNGGHARPRVHSGGVVFEKGAVQFTHSVGSALPAAASERNPELAGQGFEACAISMIMHPRNPYVPVFHANLRFFIVGSTTWYFGGGFDLTPCYPFDEDVLHWHQTARDACAPFGEDVYPRLKADCDAYFYLPHREETRGVGGLFFDDWTEGGFTQSFAMCRSIGDHILPAYLPILGRRIAHVWGEREEAFLLYRRGRYAEFNLAIDRGTRYGLQSGRRIESVLASLPPRVNWHYNWQPEPGSPEEYLTEHYLKPQDWLSLLGAGKPPAQSKTSE
;
A
#
# COMPACT_ATOMS: atom_id res chain seq x y z
N MET A 1 -3.25 27.35 -32.02
CA MET A 1 -4.37 26.46 -31.67
C MET A 1 -3.78 25.23 -31.03
N THR A 2 -3.63 25.24 -29.73
CA THR A 2 -3.18 24.06 -28.94
C THR A 2 -4.36 23.13 -28.84
N THR A 3 -4.28 22.01 -29.54
CA THR A 3 -5.25 20.93 -29.43
C THR A 3 -5.20 20.40 -28.00
N SER A 4 -6.28 20.57 -27.27
CA SER A 4 -6.49 20.09 -25.89
C SER A 4 -6.48 18.55 -25.87
N THR A 5 -5.30 17.95 -25.81
CA THR A 5 -5.14 16.49 -25.63
C THR A 5 -4.90 16.07 -24.18
N ASP A 6 -4.93 17.01 -23.23
CA ASP A 6 -4.60 16.76 -21.83
C ASP A 6 -5.83 16.91 -20.90
N GLN A 7 -6.99 16.51 -21.39
CA GLN A 7 -8.21 16.46 -20.58
C GLN A 7 -8.24 15.18 -19.75
N PRO A 8 -8.69 15.24 -18.49
CA PRO A 8 -8.88 14.05 -17.66
C PRO A 8 -9.84 13.04 -18.31
N ASP A 9 -9.39 11.79 -18.41
CA ASP A 9 -10.18 10.68 -18.91
C ASP A 9 -10.44 9.66 -17.80
N VAL A 10 -11.55 9.84 -17.08
CA VAL A 10 -11.98 8.97 -15.99
C VAL A 10 -12.20 7.54 -16.47
N THR A 11 -12.70 7.36 -17.69
CA THR A 11 -12.96 6.03 -18.27
C THR A 11 -11.66 5.26 -18.48
N ALA A 12 -10.62 5.91 -18.99
CA ALA A 12 -9.32 5.29 -19.15
C ALA A 12 -8.69 4.91 -17.79
N VAL A 13 -8.81 5.78 -16.77
CA VAL A 13 -8.33 5.50 -15.43
C VAL A 13 -9.09 4.33 -14.80
N SER A 14 -10.42 4.34 -14.87
CA SER A 14 -11.26 3.28 -14.34
C SER A 14 -10.93 1.92 -14.97
N SER A 15 -10.85 1.87 -16.31
CA SER A 15 -10.51 0.65 -17.05
C SER A 15 -9.13 0.12 -16.69
N TYR A 16 -8.15 0.99 -16.49
CA TYR A 16 -6.82 0.59 -16.04
C TYR A 16 -6.87 -0.02 -14.63
N PHE A 17 -7.55 0.63 -13.66
CA PHE A 17 -7.63 0.11 -12.30
C PHE A 17 -8.38 -1.22 -12.21
N GLU A 18 -9.42 -1.41 -13.02
CA GLU A 18 -10.12 -2.69 -13.11
C GLU A 18 -9.25 -3.80 -13.67
N THR A 19 -8.46 -3.50 -14.70
CA THR A 19 -7.50 -4.43 -15.29
C THR A 19 -6.39 -4.77 -14.29
N LEU A 20 -5.85 -3.77 -13.60
CA LEU A 20 -4.84 -3.95 -12.57
C LEU A 20 -5.35 -4.83 -11.42
N GLN A 21 -6.61 -4.62 -11.00
CA GLN A 21 -7.24 -5.48 -9.99
C GLN A 21 -7.29 -6.94 -10.44
N ALA A 22 -7.71 -7.19 -11.67
CA ALA A 22 -7.77 -8.54 -12.20
C ALA A 22 -6.37 -9.19 -12.23
N THR A 23 -5.40 -8.50 -12.80
CA THR A 23 -4.00 -8.97 -12.90
C THR A 23 -3.41 -9.32 -11.53
N ILE A 24 -3.62 -8.46 -10.52
CA ILE A 24 -3.10 -8.69 -9.17
C ILE A 24 -3.81 -9.87 -8.52
N CYS A 25 -5.14 -9.94 -8.58
CA CYS A 25 -5.88 -11.05 -7.99
C CYS A 25 -5.52 -12.39 -8.62
N ASP A 26 -5.37 -12.44 -9.95
CA ASP A 26 -5.05 -13.66 -10.66
C ASP A 26 -3.63 -14.16 -10.29
N ALA A 27 -2.64 -13.25 -10.26
CA ALA A 27 -1.28 -13.61 -9.87
C ALA A 27 -1.18 -14.08 -8.40
N LEU A 28 -1.88 -13.44 -7.47
CA LEU A 28 -1.88 -13.84 -6.06
C LEU A 28 -2.68 -15.12 -5.82
N ALA A 29 -3.77 -15.34 -6.58
CA ALA A 29 -4.55 -16.56 -6.53
C ALA A 29 -3.75 -17.78 -7.06
N GLU A 30 -2.91 -17.58 -8.09
CA GLU A 30 -2.01 -18.61 -8.60
C GLU A 30 -1.01 -19.06 -7.52
N VAL A 31 -0.44 -18.12 -6.78
CA VAL A 31 0.51 -18.41 -5.69
C VAL A 31 -0.17 -19.11 -4.51
N ASP A 32 -1.38 -18.69 -4.14
CA ASP A 32 -2.11 -19.27 -2.99
C ASP A 32 -2.81 -20.57 -3.35
N GLY A 33 -3.15 -20.79 -4.62
CA GLY A 33 -3.98 -21.92 -5.09
C GLY A 33 -5.48 -21.70 -4.84
N GLN A 34 -5.91 -20.52 -4.40
CA GLN A 34 -7.30 -20.22 -4.07
C GLN A 34 -7.72 -18.86 -4.67
N PRO A 35 -8.86 -18.77 -5.37
CA PRO A 35 -9.36 -17.55 -5.97
C PRO A 35 -9.87 -16.55 -4.92
N PHE A 36 -9.90 -15.28 -5.29
CA PHE A 36 -10.58 -14.24 -4.53
C PHE A 36 -12.09 -14.34 -4.71
N SER A 37 -12.85 -14.19 -3.63
CA SER A 37 -14.29 -13.94 -3.72
C SER A 37 -14.53 -12.53 -4.25
N THR A 38 -15.48 -12.38 -5.17
CA THR A 38 -15.77 -11.11 -5.83
C THR A 38 -17.22 -10.73 -5.59
N GLU A 39 -17.46 -9.48 -5.24
CA GLU A 39 -18.80 -8.90 -5.18
C GLU A 39 -18.87 -7.69 -6.13
N GLU A 40 -20.05 -7.44 -6.70
CA GLU A 40 -20.37 -6.20 -7.41
C GLU A 40 -21.35 -5.40 -6.55
N VAL A 41 -20.96 -4.21 -6.15
CA VAL A 41 -21.71 -3.35 -5.24
C VAL A 41 -22.09 -2.07 -5.98
N PRO A 42 -23.35 -1.90 -6.40
CA PRO A 42 -23.81 -0.64 -6.99
C PRO A 42 -23.65 0.52 -5.99
N GLY A 43 -23.09 1.62 -6.46
CA GLY A 43 -22.97 2.85 -5.71
C GLY A 43 -24.03 3.88 -6.12
N PRO A 44 -24.15 4.98 -5.39
CA PRO A 44 -25.03 6.09 -5.77
C PRO A 44 -24.55 6.75 -7.07
N ASN A 45 -25.48 7.40 -7.76
CA ASN A 45 -25.22 8.22 -8.96
C ASN A 45 -24.48 7.50 -10.09
N GLY A 46 -24.65 6.18 -10.22
CA GLY A 46 -23.97 5.39 -11.26
C GLY A 46 -22.58 4.90 -10.90
N GLY A 47 -22.08 5.20 -9.69
CA GLY A 47 -20.86 4.61 -9.19
C GLY A 47 -21.01 3.13 -8.87
N HIS A 48 -19.87 2.44 -8.68
CA HIS A 48 -19.87 1.04 -8.25
C HIS A 48 -18.57 0.71 -7.49
N ALA A 49 -18.59 -0.39 -6.75
CA ALA A 49 -17.40 -0.95 -6.12
C ALA A 49 -17.34 -2.45 -6.41
N ARG A 50 -16.12 -2.94 -6.59
CA ARG A 50 -15.83 -4.36 -6.79
C ARG A 50 -14.77 -4.80 -5.77
N PRO A 51 -15.20 -5.12 -4.52
CA PRO A 51 -14.30 -5.75 -3.57
C PRO A 51 -14.00 -7.18 -4.00
N ARG A 52 -12.71 -7.51 -4.07
CA ARG A 52 -12.20 -8.88 -4.18
C ARG A 52 -11.48 -9.22 -2.89
N VAL A 53 -11.97 -10.23 -2.17
CA VAL A 53 -11.50 -10.59 -0.83
C VAL A 53 -10.99 -12.03 -0.83
N HIS A 54 -9.85 -12.21 -0.19
CA HIS A 54 -9.25 -13.52 0.04
C HIS A 54 -9.22 -13.83 1.54
N SER A 55 -9.60 -15.03 1.95
CA SER A 55 -9.62 -15.44 3.35
C SER A 55 -9.31 -16.92 3.51
N GLY A 56 -8.46 -17.25 4.49
CA GLY A 56 -8.20 -18.62 4.87
C GLY A 56 -7.31 -19.41 3.92
N GLY A 57 -6.59 -18.75 3.00
CA GLY A 57 -5.69 -19.37 2.06
C GLY A 57 -4.48 -20.02 2.70
N VAL A 58 -3.70 -20.76 1.91
CA VAL A 58 -2.50 -21.46 2.37
C VAL A 58 -1.34 -20.47 2.59
N VAL A 59 -1.21 -19.49 1.71
CA VAL A 59 -0.17 -18.45 1.77
C VAL A 59 -0.68 -17.22 2.47
N PHE A 60 -1.86 -16.74 2.08
CA PHE A 60 -2.45 -15.53 2.64
C PHE A 60 -3.59 -15.86 3.60
N GLU A 61 -3.44 -15.44 4.84
CA GLU A 61 -4.49 -15.61 5.86
C GLU A 61 -5.70 -14.72 5.57
N LYS A 62 -5.43 -13.52 5.07
CA LYS A 62 -6.44 -12.55 4.61
C LYS A 62 -5.82 -11.60 3.60
N GLY A 63 -6.63 -11.16 2.66
CA GLY A 63 -6.28 -10.10 1.73
C GLY A 63 -7.49 -9.46 1.11
N ALA A 64 -7.31 -8.29 0.53
CA ALA A 64 -8.33 -7.61 -0.24
C ALA A 64 -7.69 -6.79 -1.36
N VAL A 65 -8.31 -6.81 -2.53
CA VAL A 65 -8.00 -5.91 -3.64
C VAL A 65 -9.34 -5.28 -4.05
N GLN A 66 -9.49 -4.00 -3.75
CA GLN A 66 -10.77 -3.31 -3.85
C GLN A 66 -10.70 -2.24 -4.93
N PHE A 67 -11.55 -2.32 -5.91
CA PHE A 67 -11.80 -1.26 -6.87
C PHE A 67 -13.06 -0.47 -6.46
N THR A 68 -13.02 0.85 -6.65
CA THR A 68 -14.18 1.72 -6.40
C THR A 68 -14.20 2.84 -7.45
N HIS A 69 -15.36 3.03 -8.05
CA HIS A 69 -15.71 4.21 -8.82
C HIS A 69 -16.85 4.92 -8.09
N SER A 70 -16.59 6.13 -7.63
CA SER A 70 -17.54 6.92 -6.82
C SER A 70 -17.93 8.19 -7.54
N VAL A 71 -19.22 8.47 -7.59
CA VAL A 71 -19.76 9.74 -8.11
C VAL A 71 -20.61 10.38 -7.02
N GLY A 72 -20.33 11.62 -6.68
CA GLY A 72 -21.03 12.33 -5.61
C GLY A 72 -21.31 13.79 -5.96
N SER A 73 -22.41 14.32 -5.40
CA SER A 73 -22.78 15.73 -5.56
C SER A 73 -22.00 16.67 -4.67
N ALA A 74 -21.32 16.16 -3.64
CA ALA A 74 -20.51 16.93 -2.72
C ALA A 74 -19.30 16.12 -2.24
N LEU A 75 -18.10 16.70 -2.36
CA LEU A 75 -16.86 16.10 -1.87
C LEU A 75 -16.92 15.96 -0.35
N PRO A 76 -16.66 14.77 0.24
CA PRO A 76 -16.65 14.57 1.68
C PRO A 76 -15.58 15.42 2.40
N ALA A 77 -15.88 15.81 3.65
CA ALA A 77 -14.99 16.67 4.45
C ALA A 77 -13.56 16.10 4.57
N ALA A 78 -13.43 14.80 4.78
CA ALA A 78 -12.09 14.16 4.88
C ALA A 78 -11.27 14.24 3.58
N ALA A 79 -11.92 14.37 2.41
CA ALA A 79 -11.24 14.53 1.13
C ALA A 79 -10.91 15.99 0.81
N SER A 80 -11.62 16.95 1.42
CA SER A 80 -11.39 18.38 1.25
C SER A 80 -10.57 19.02 2.38
N GLU A 81 -10.09 18.25 3.34
CA GLU A 81 -9.32 18.75 4.51
C GLU A 81 -8.09 19.57 4.09
N ARG A 82 -7.42 19.17 3.01
CA ARG A 82 -6.23 19.87 2.48
C ARG A 82 -6.56 20.97 1.45
N ASN A 83 -7.72 20.88 0.81
CA ASN A 83 -8.19 21.81 -0.20
C ASN A 83 -9.62 22.26 0.14
N PRO A 84 -9.79 23.13 1.17
CA PRO A 84 -11.11 23.51 1.67
C PRO A 84 -12.01 24.18 0.63
N GLU A 85 -11.43 24.81 -0.39
CA GLU A 85 -12.14 25.43 -1.52
C GLU A 85 -12.88 24.43 -2.40
N LEU A 86 -12.53 23.15 -2.33
CA LEU A 86 -13.22 22.08 -3.05
C LEU A 86 -14.40 21.49 -2.27
N ALA A 87 -14.58 21.91 -1.03
CA ALA A 87 -15.65 21.38 -0.19
C ALA A 87 -17.03 21.64 -0.81
N GLY A 88 -17.86 20.61 -0.81
CA GLY A 88 -19.23 20.70 -1.32
C GLY A 88 -19.37 20.71 -2.85
N GLN A 89 -18.27 20.67 -3.60
CA GLN A 89 -18.34 20.52 -5.05
C GLN A 89 -18.61 19.06 -5.44
N GLY A 90 -19.28 18.84 -6.58
CA GLY A 90 -19.45 17.51 -7.15
C GLY A 90 -18.12 16.87 -7.49
N PHE A 91 -18.04 15.55 -7.39
CA PHE A 91 -16.79 14.83 -7.66
C PHE A 91 -17.04 13.49 -8.34
N GLU A 92 -16.02 13.02 -9.02
CA GLU A 92 -15.89 11.66 -9.50
C GLU A 92 -14.51 11.13 -9.11
N ALA A 93 -14.45 9.90 -8.61
CA ALA A 93 -13.21 9.33 -8.10
C ALA A 93 -13.12 7.85 -8.44
N CYS A 94 -11.96 7.44 -8.93
CA CYS A 94 -11.60 6.04 -9.11
C CYS A 94 -10.46 5.68 -8.17
N ALA A 95 -10.54 4.51 -7.53
CA ALA A 95 -9.49 4.02 -6.66
C ALA A 95 -9.37 2.51 -6.71
N ILE A 96 -8.13 2.03 -6.61
CA ILE A 96 -7.81 0.65 -6.28
C ILE A 96 -6.99 0.64 -4.99
N SER A 97 -7.37 -0.20 -4.04
CA SER A 97 -6.66 -0.36 -2.76
C SER A 97 -6.48 -1.83 -2.47
N MET A 98 -5.30 -2.22 -2.00
CA MET A 98 -4.97 -3.61 -1.76
C MET A 98 -4.10 -3.81 -0.54
N ILE A 99 -4.28 -4.96 0.08
CA ILE A 99 -3.53 -5.42 1.24
C ILE A 99 -3.49 -6.94 1.26
N MET A 100 -2.34 -7.51 1.57
CA MET A 100 -2.19 -8.95 1.79
C MET A 100 -1.52 -9.22 3.13
N HIS A 101 -2.14 -10.07 3.94
CA HIS A 101 -1.64 -10.54 5.23
C HIS A 101 -1.18 -12.00 5.12
N PRO A 102 0.10 -12.27 4.85
CA PRO A 102 0.63 -13.62 4.73
C PRO A 102 0.59 -14.38 6.06
N ARG A 103 0.49 -15.72 5.99
CA ARG A 103 0.59 -16.59 7.18
C ARG A 103 2.03 -16.67 7.71
N ASN A 104 2.98 -16.81 6.77
CA ASN A 104 4.39 -16.96 7.12
C ASN A 104 4.95 -15.61 7.61
N PRO A 105 5.49 -15.52 8.82
CA PRO A 105 6.06 -14.29 9.39
C PRO A 105 7.24 -13.73 8.59
N TYR A 106 7.92 -14.54 7.80
CA TYR A 106 9.02 -14.11 6.95
C TYR A 106 8.57 -13.47 5.63
N VAL A 107 7.32 -13.68 5.23
CA VAL A 107 6.71 -12.98 4.09
C VAL A 107 6.16 -11.64 4.56
N PRO A 108 6.62 -10.52 4.01
CA PRO A 108 6.13 -9.23 4.44
C PRO A 108 4.68 -8.97 4.01
N VAL A 109 3.97 -8.20 4.82
CA VAL A 109 2.71 -7.57 4.41
C VAL A 109 3.03 -6.51 3.37
N PHE A 110 2.29 -6.47 2.27
CA PHE A 110 2.33 -5.33 1.37
C PHE A 110 0.98 -4.64 1.29
N HIS A 111 1.04 -3.34 1.10
CA HIS A 111 -0.10 -2.48 0.84
C HIS A 111 0.17 -1.64 -0.41
N ALA A 112 -0.84 -1.42 -1.22
CA ALA A 112 -0.79 -0.44 -2.28
C ALA A 112 -2.15 0.24 -2.46
N ASN A 113 -2.11 1.47 -2.95
CA ASN A 113 -3.30 2.25 -3.28
C ASN A 113 -2.97 3.15 -4.46
N LEU A 114 -3.88 3.22 -5.43
CA LEU A 114 -3.84 4.21 -6.48
C LEU A 114 -5.24 4.85 -6.56
N ARG A 115 -5.29 6.16 -6.73
CA ARG A 115 -6.54 6.90 -6.79
C ARG A 115 -6.45 8.07 -7.75
N PHE A 116 -7.57 8.39 -8.32
CA PHE A 116 -7.79 9.55 -9.16
C PHE A 116 -9.05 10.27 -8.69
N PHE A 117 -8.99 11.58 -8.62
CA PHE A 117 -10.12 12.44 -8.32
C PHE A 117 -10.28 13.49 -9.42
N ILE A 118 -11.53 13.79 -9.78
CA ILE A 118 -11.91 15.00 -10.48
C ILE A 118 -13.00 15.68 -9.66
N VAL A 119 -12.82 16.96 -9.37
CA VAL A 119 -13.71 17.77 -8.52
C VAL A 119 -14.17 18.99 -9.30
N GLY A 120 -15.47 19.21 -9.35
CA GLY A 120 -16.06 20.19 -10.25
C GLY A 120 -15.78 19.80 -11.71
N SER A 121 -15.42 20.78 -12.54
CA SER A 121 -15.15 20.54 -13.96
C SER A 121 -13.66 20.66 -14.34
N THR A 122 -12.80 21.08 -13.44
CA THR A 122 -11.43 21.51 -13.78
C THR A 122 -10.34 21.00 -12.86
N THR A 123 -10.65 20.67 -11.61
CA THR A 123 -9.64 20.23 -10.63
C THR A 123 -9.54 18.72 -10.61
N TRP A 124 -8.38 18.20 -10.93
CA TRP A 124 -8.11 16.77 -10.88
C TRP A 124 -6.74 16.51 -10.25
N TYR A 125 -6.55 15.32 -9.67
CA TYR A 125 -5.27 14.88 -9.14
C TYR A 125 -5.21 13.37 -8.98
N PHE A 126 -3.98 12.85 -9.02
CA PHE A 126 -3.68 11.48 -8.65
C PHE A 126 -3.11 11.40 -7.24
N GLY A 127 -3.22 10.25 -6.64
CA GLY A 127 -2.57 9.90 -5.39
C GLY A 127 -2.40 8.40 -5.28
N GLY A 128 -1.52 7.97 -4.37
CA GLY A 128 -1.31 6.55 -4.17
C GLY A 128 0.08 6.20 -3.70
N GLY A 129 0.50 4.98 -4.04
CA GLY A 129 1.79 4.42 -3.69
C GLY A 129 1.68 2.97 -3.24
N PHE A 130 2.80 2.43 -2.77
CA PHE A 130 2.88 1.11 -2.16
C PHE A 130 3.94 1.08 -1.07
N ASP A 131 3.72 0.28 -0.03
CA ASP A 131 4.65 0.12 1.09
C ASP A 131 4.74 -1.33 1.57
N LEU A 132 5.90 -1.67 2.15
CA LEU A 132 6.23 -3.01 2.62
C LEU A 132 6.41 -3.03 4.13
N THR A 133 5.75 -3.99 4.80
CA THR A 133 5.79 -4.16 6.25
C THR A 133 6.30 -5.55 6.61
N PRO A 134 7.62 -5.76 6.70
CA PRO A 134 8.20 -7.02 7.15
C PRO A 134 8.13 -7.14 8.68
N CYS A 135 7.97 -8.40 9.17
CA CYS A 135 8.22 -8.75 10.55
C CYS A 135 9.68 -9.20 10.76
N TYR A 136 10.21 -9.93 9.80
CA TYR A 136 11.61 -10.37 9.75
C TYR A 136 12.21 -9.89 8.44
N PRO A 137 12.87 -8.73 8.43
CA PRO A 137 13.40 -8.12 7.21
C PRO A 137 14.67 -8.82 6.74
N PHE A 138 14.86 -8.80 5.41
CA PHE A 138 16.08 -9.20 4.74
C PHE A 138 16.57 -8.04 3.87
N ASP A 139 17.83 -7.70 3.96
CA ASP A 139 18.44 -6.60 3.21
C ASP A 139 18.19 -6.70 1.71
N GLU A 140 18.31 -7.91 1.14
CA GLU A 140 18.05 -8.16 -0.27
C GLU A 140 16.62 -7.89 -0.71
N ASP A 141 15.63 -8.13 0.17
CA ASP A 141 14.22 -7.86 -0.10
C ASP A 141 13.93 -6.36 -0.05
N VAL A 142 14.47 -5.68 0.96
CA VAL A 142 14.35 -4.23 1.10
C VAL A 142 15.01 -3.52 -0.07
N LEU A 143 16.22 -3.96 -0.46
CA LEU A 143 16.94 -3.42 -1.61
C LEU A 143 16.15 -3.61 -2.91
N HIS A 144 15.66 -4.83 -3.18
CA HIS A 144 14.85 -5.14 -4.35
C HIS A 144 13.57 -4.30 -4.40
N TRP A 145 12.87 -4.16 -3.26
CA TRP A 145 11.66 -3.35 -3.15
C TRP A 145 11.90 -1.90 -3.55
N HIS A 146 12.93 -1.29 -3.00
CA HIS A 146 13.26 0.11 -3.27
C HIS A 146 13.90 0.35 -4.65
N GLN A 147 14.63 -0.62 -5.20
CA GLN A 147 15.10 -0.57 -6.59
C GLN A 147 13.92 -0.58 -7.56
N THR A 148 12.96 -1.48 -7.36
CA THR A 148 11.75 -1.55 -8.18
C THR A 148 10.90 -0.28 -8.05
N ALA A 149 10.79 0.27 -6.84
CA ALA A 149 10.11 1.55 -6.60
C ALA A 149 10.79 2.72 -7.34
N ARG A 150 12.12 2.79 -7.31
CA ARG A 150 12.90 3.78 -8.06
C ARG A 150 12.71 3.62 -9.57
N ASP A 151 12.74 2.39 -10.06
CA ASP A 151 12.62 2.09 -11.50
C ASP A 151 11.22 2.48 -12.02
N ALA A 152 10.17 2.33 -11.19
CA ALA A 152 8.82 2.82 -11.49
C ALA A 152 8.76 4.35 -11.65
N CYS A 153 9.58 5.09 -10.93
CA CYS A 153 9.62 6.54 -10.94
C CYS A 153 10.59 7.11 -12.00
N ALA A 154 11.61 6.36 -12.40
CA ALA A 154 12.72 6.83 -13.22
C ALA A 154 12.31 7.54 -14.54
N PRO A 155 11.26 7.12 -15.27
CA PRO A 155 10.84 7.82 -16.49
C PRO A 155 10.29 9.23 -16.27
N PHE A 156 9.99 9.61 -15.01
CA PHE A 156 9.31 10.86 -14.67
C PHE A 156 10.22 11.90 -14.00
N GLY A 157 11.46 11.54 -13.68
CA GLY A 157 12.48 12.41 -13.13
C GLY A 157 13.31 11.74 -12.03
N GLU A 158 14.56 12.11 -11.92
CA GLU A 158 15.49 11.53 -10.93
C GLU A 158 15.10 11.89 -9.48
N ASP A 159 14.42 13.00 -9.28
CA ASP A 159 13.95 13.48 -7.98
C ASP A 159 12.61 12.86 -7.54
N VAL A 160 11.88 12.20 -8.44
CA VAL A 160 10.55 11.67 -8.14
C VAL A 160 10.62 10.58 -7.06
N TYR A 161 11.46 9.57 -7.23
CA TYR A 161 11.60 8.51 -6.21
C TYR A 161 11.99 9.05 -4.83
N PRO A 162 13.03 9.90 -4.66
CA PRO A 162 13.38 10.43 -3.35
C PRO A 162 12.24 11.19 -2.67
N ARG A 163 11.47 11.98 -3.42
CA ARG A 163 10.31 12.72 -2.88
C ARG A 163 9.22 11.76 -2.41
N LEU A 164 8.79 10.83 -3.28
CA LEU A 164 7.71 9.92 -2.96
C LEU A 164 8.09 8.95 -1.83
N LYS A 165 9.37 8.61 -1.72
CA LYS A 165 9.91 7.81 -0.61
C LYS A 165 9.86 8.59 0.71
N ALA A 166 10.26 9.84 0.71
CA ALA A 166 10.20 10.70 1.89
C ALA A 166 8.75 10.92 2.36
N ASP A 167 7.82 11.15 1.41
CA ASP A 167 6.40 11.27 1.70
C ASP A 167 5.82 9.96 2.27
N CYS A 168 6.29 8.81 1.78
CA CYS A 168 5.91 7.50 2.30
C CYS A 168 6.36 7.31 3.75
N ASP A 169 7.61 7.64 4.07
CA ASP A 169 8.14 7.55 5.43
C ASP A 169 7.37 8.46 6.41
N ALA A 170 7.05 9.67 5.96
CA ALA A 170 6.28 10.62 6.78
C ALA A 170 4.83 10.17 6.99
N TYR A 171 4.19 9.64 5.94
CA TYR A 171 2.79 9.20 6.01
C TYR A 171 2.60 7.98 6.90
N PHE A 172 3.47 6.96 6.75
CA PHE A 172 3.36 5.68 7.46
C PHE A 172 4.11 5.66 8.80
N TYR A 173 4.33 6.81 9.40
CA TYR A 173 4.94 6.95 10.72
C TYR A 173 3.89 6.89 11.84
N LEU A 174 4.18 6.17 12.91
CA LEU A 174 3.39 6.08 14.13
C LEU A 174 4.02 7.00 15.21
N PRO A 175 3.57 8.25 15.38
CA PRO A 175 4.24 9.19 16.27
C PRO A 175 4.20 8.77 17.75
N HIS A 176 3.15 8.08 18.18
CA HIS A 176 3.02 7.56 19.56
C HIS A 176 3.87 6.31 19.81
N ARG A 177 4.51 5.75 18.78
CA ARG A 177 5.45 4.64 18.86
C ARG A 177 6.87 5.03 18.47
N GLU A 178 7.04 6.20 17.87
CA GLU A 178 8.31 6.68 17.32
C GLU A 178 8.91 5.72 16.28
N GLU A 179 8.06 5.02 15.51
CA GLU A 179 8.47 4.05 14.50
C GLU A 179 7.69 4.21 13.19
N THR A 180 8.29 3.80 12.08
CA THR A 180 7.58 3.61 10.81
C THR A 180 6.79 2.30 10.82
N ARG A 181 5.70 2.23 10.05
CA ARG A 181 4.90 1.00 9.91
C ARG A 181 5.72 -0.17 9.37
N GLY A 182 6.65 0.11 8.45
CA GLY A 182 7.54 -0.85 7.81
C GLY A 182 8.74 -0.15 7.18
N VAL A 183 9.27 -0.70 6.11
CA VAL A 183 10.46 -0.16 5.41
C VAL A 183 10.11 0.92 4.37
N GLY A 184 8.83 1.29 4.23
CA GLY A 184 8.36 2.30 3.30
C GLY A 184 8.19 1.79 1.87
N GLY A 185 8.34 2.69 0.93
CA GLY A 185 8.12 2.49 -0.49
C GLY A 185 7.86 3.82 -1.17
N LEU A 186 6.69 3.99 -1.78
CA LEU A 186 6.26 5.22 -2.47
C LEU A 186 4.94 5.70 -1.88
N PHE A 187 4.80 7.01 -1.75
CA PHE A 187 3.53 7.65 -1.45
C PHE A 187 3.45 9.03 -2.11
N PHE A 188 2.32 9.36 -2.69
CA PHE A 188 2.06 10.66 -3.28
C PHE A 188 0.58 11.05 -3.13
N ASP A 189 0.36 12.35 -3.02
CA ASP A 189 -0.96 12.99 -2.96
C ASP A 189 -0.99 14.20 -3.87
N ASP A 190 -2.20 14.54 -4.33
CA ASP A 190 -2.47 15.76 -5.11
C ASP A 190 -1.53 15.94 -6.32
N TRP A 191 -1.13 14.84 -6.95
CA TRP A 191 -0.16 14.84 -8.04
C TRP A 191 -0.79 15.25 -9.36
N THR A 192 -0.24 16.31 -9.97
CA THR A 192 -0.70 16.89 -11.26
C THR A 192 0.47 17.23 -12.17
N GLU A 193 1.71 16.85 -11.80
CA GLU A 193 2.92 17.26 -12.52
C GLU A 193 2.94 16.71 -13.94
N GLY A 194 3.28 17.58 -14.90
CA GLY A 194 3.35 17.25 -16.32
C GLY A 194 1.99 17.10 -17.01
N GLY A 195 0.89 17.49 -16.33
CA GLY A 195 -0.46 17.36 -16.85
C GLY A 195 -1.04 15.94 -16.70
N PHE A 196 -2.29 15.76 -17.17
CA PHE A 196 -3.03 14.52 -16.98
C PHE A 196 -2.33 13.31 -17.61
N THR A 197 -1.90 13.44 -18.85
CA THR A 197 -1.28 12.33 -19.59
C THR A 197 -0.02 11.81 -18.88
N GLN A 198 0.85 12.71 -18.42
CA GLN A 198 2.08 12.32 -17.73
C GLN A 198 1.81 11.80 -16.33
N SER A 199 0.92 12.45 -15.58
CA SER A 199 0.51 11.99 -14.24
C SER A 199 -0.15 10.60 -14.28
N PHE A 200 -1.00 10.34 -15.28
CA PHE A 200 -1.59 9.02 -15.46
C PHE A 200 -0.55 7.98 -15.90
N ALA A 201 0.41 8.36 -16.75
CA ALA A 201 1.52 7.46 -17.11
C ALA A 201 2.34 7.07 -15.87
N MET A 202 2.63 8.02 -14.95
CA MET A 202 3.31 7.72 -13.69
C MET A 202 2.47 6.80 -12.79
N CYS A 203 1.19 7.09 -12.63
CA CYS A 203 0.28 6.24 -11.87
C CYS A 203 0.26 4.80 -12.41
N ARG A 204 0.23 4.62 -13.75
CA ARG A 204 0.32 3.29 -14.38
C ARG A 204 1.66 2.63 -14.13
N SER A 205 2.77 3.36 -14.29
CA SER A 205 4.09 2.81 -14.03
C SER A 205 4.21 2.28 -12.60
N ILE A 206 3.72 3.03 -11.60
CA ILE A 206 3.72 2.59 -10.21
C ILE A 206 2.84 1.35 -10.02
N GLY A 207 1.65 1.33 -10.61
CA GLY A 207 0.74 0.18 -10.55
C GLY A 207 1.32 -1.09 -11.17
N ASP A 208 1.94 -0.97 -12.34
CA ASP A 208 2.54 -2.09 -13.09
C ASP A 208 3.77 -2.67 -12.37
N HIS A 209 4.41 -1.90 -11.48
CA HIS A 209 5.56 -2.36 -10.69
C HIS A 209 5.18 -3.03 -9.36
N ILE A 210 3.91 -3.06 -8.94
CA ILE A 210 3.48 -3.67 -7.67
C ILE A 210 3.84 -5.17 -7.63
N LEU A 211 3.44 -5.94 -8.64
CA LEU A 211 3.75 -7.38 -8.69
C LEU A 211 5.24 -7.65 -8.89
N PRO A 212 5.96 -6.98 -9.78
CA PRO A 212 7.42 -7.09 -9.89
C PRO A 212 8.16 -6.78 -8.58
N ALA A 213 7.67 -5.85 -7.76
CA ALA A 213 8.25 -5.56 -6.46
C ALA A 213 7.98 -6.65 -5.43
N TYR A 214 6.76 -7.24 -5.41
CA TYR A 214 6.34 -8.13 -4.34
C TYR A 214 6.57 -9.61 -4.60
N LEU A 215 6.26 -10.11 -5.80
CA LEU A 215 6.32 -11.56 -6.09
C LEU A 215 7.70 -12.19 -5.89
N PRO A 216 8.83 -11.54 -6.27
CA PRO A 216 10.15 -12.10 -5.99
C PRO A 216 10.45 -12.24 -4.49
N ILE A 217 10.00 -11.30 -3.66
CA ILE A 217 10.13 -11.35 -2.21
C ILE A 217 9.30 -12.52 -1.65
N LEU A 218 8.04 -12.60 -2.04
CA LEU A 218 7.14 -13.68 -1.68
C LEU A 218 7.76 -15.04 -2.02
N GLY A 219 8.25 -15.21 -3.25
CA GLY A 219 8.86 -16.46 -3.72
C GLY A 219 10.09 -16.87 -2.90
N ARG A 220 10.91 -15.91 -2.46
CA ARG A 220 12.07 -16.19 -1.60
C ARG A 220 11.68 -16.61 -0.19
N ARG A 221 10.56 -16.11 0.36
CA ARG A 221 10.23 -16.24 1.79
C ARG A 221 9.13 -17.24 2.10
N ILE A 222 8.32 -17.62 1.14
CA ILE A 222 7.15 -18.49 1.34
C ILE A 222 7.49 -19.85 1.95
N ALA A 223 8.66 -20.41 1.64
CA ALA A 223 9.11 -21.70 2.13
C ALA A 223 9.92 -21.66 3.44
N HIS A 224 10.14 -20.48 4.03
CA HIS A 224 10.86 -20.39 5.30
C HIS A 224 10.05 -21.09 6.41
N VAL A 225 10.75 -21.95 7.17
CA VAL A 225 10.17 -22.63 8.34
C VAL A 225 10.04 -21.60 9.47
N TRP A 226 8.93 -21.64 10.16
CA TRP A 226 8.62 -20.76 11.29
C TRP A 226 7.88 -21.53 12.39
N GLY A 227 7.89 -21.00 13.61
CA GLY A 227 7.30 -21.61 14.79
C GLY A 227 6.46 -20.61 15.60
N GLU A 228 6.16 -21.00 16.85
CA GLU A 228 5.32 -20.22 17.76
C GLU A 228 5.90 -18.83 18.07
N ARG A 229 7.22 -18.70 18.12
CA ARG A 229 7.91 -17.43 18.37
C ARG A 229 7.64 -16.44 17.24
N GLU A 230 7.87 -16.86 16.01
CA GLU A 230 7.68 -16.02 14.83
C GLU A 230 6.20 -15.67 14.63
N GLU A 231 5.28 -16.62 14.91
CA GLU A 231 3.84 -16.33 14.86
C GLU A 231 3.43 -15.32 15.94
N ALA A 232 3.91 -15.46 17.16
CA ALA A 232 3.61 -14.53 18.25
C ALA A 232 4.08 -13.11 17.90
N PHE A 233 5.27 -12.98 17.30
CA PHE A 233 5.78 -11.70 16.86
C PHE A 233 5.01 -11.14 15.66
N LEU A 234 4.63 -11.96 14.69
CA LEU A 234 3.73 -11.55 13.58
C LEU A 234 2.44 -10.93 14.14
N LEU A 235 1.78 -11.59 15.10
CA LEU A 235 0.54 -11.08 15.68
C LEU A 235 0.75 -9.77 16.46
N TYR A 236 1.87 -9.62 17.13
CA TYR A 236 2.25 -8.38 17.77
C TYR A 236 2.47 -7.25 16.75
N ARG A 237 3.22 -7.49 15.67
CA ARG A 237 3.45 -6.50 14.62
C ARG A 237 2.17 -6.16 13.84
N ARG A 238 1.27 -7.10 13.67
CA ARG A 238 -0.07 -6.84 13.12
C ARG A 238 -0.89 -5.89 14.02
N GLY A 239 -0.66 -5.91 15.34
CA GLY A 239 -1.21 -4.92 16.25
C GLY A 239 -0.76 -3.50 15.88
N ARG A 240 0.51 -3.27 15.54
CA ARG A 240 1.03 -1.97 15.05
C ARG A 240 0.39 -1.56 13.73
N TYR A 241 0.21 -2.51 12.83
CA TYR A 241 -0.47 -2.27 11.57
C TYR A 241 -1.93 -1.82 11.80
N ALA A 242 -2.65 -2.49 12.69
CA ALA A 242 -4.02 -2.12 13.05
C ALA A 242 -4.09 -0.74 13.75
N GLU A 243 -3.14 -0.41 14.64
CA GLU A 243 -3.03 0.90 15.27
C GLU A 243 -2.92 2.02 14.22
N PHE A 244 -2.04 1.86 13.23
CA PHE A 244 -1.90 2.83 12.15
C PHE A 244 -3.22 3.02 11.41
N ASN A 245 -3.82 1.93 10.93
CA ASN A 245 -5.04 1.99 10.13
C ASN A 245 -6.22 2.62 10.89
N LEU A 246 -6.40 2.29 12.17
CA LEU A 246 -7.53 2.78 12.96
C LEU A 246 -7.32 4.19 13.51
N ALA A 247 -6.09 4.55 13.89
CA ALA A 247 -5.82 5.82 14.58
C ALA A 247 -5.31 6.93 13.64
N ILE A 248 -4.59 6.60 12.57
CA ILE A 248 -3.81 7.55 11.78
C ILE A 248 -4.28 7.60 10.33
N ASP A 249 -4.58 6.44 9.71
CA ASP A 249 -4.82 6.35 8.27
C ASP A 249 -6.00 7.21 7.81
N ARG A 250 -5.71 8.16 6.92
CA ARG A 250 -6.72 9.05 6.33
C ARG A 250 -7.71 8.28 5.46
N GLY A 251 -7.25 7.22 4.78
CA GLY A 251 -8.08 6.39 3.93
C GLY A 251 -9.15 5.64 4.73
N THR A 252 -8.79 5.05 5.86
CA THR A 252 -9.72 4.41 6.79
C THR A 252 -10.72 5.43 7.36
N ARG A 253 -10.23 6.60 7.82
CA ARG A 253 -11.09 7.69 8.32
C ARG A 253 -12.08 8.16 7.26
N TYR A 254 -11.61 8.39 6.02
CA TYR A 254 -12.46 8.74 4.90
C TYR A 254 -13.53 7.68 4.66
N GLY A 255 -13.14 6.40 4.62
CA GLY A 255 -14.08 5.29 4.43
C GLY A 255 -15.18 5.24 5.49
N LEU A 256 -14.81 5.43 6.77
CA LEU A 256 -15.76 5.43 7.89
C LEU A 256 -16.72 6.63 7.85
N GLN A 257 -16.26 7.81 7.39
CA GLN A 257 -17.05 9.05 7.34
C GLN A 257 -17.90 9.17 6.08
N SER A 258 -17.51 8.53 4.98
CA SER A 258 -18.19 8.65 3.69
C SER A 258 -19.38 7.70 3.51
N GLY A 259 -19.76 6.95 4.54
CA GLY A 259 -20.89 6.00 4.48
C GLY A 259 -20.59 4.77 3.60
N ARG A 260 -19.32 4.48 3.34
CA ARG A 260 -18.92 3.28 2.62
C ARG A 260 -19.27 2.02 3.42
N ARG A 261 -19.44 0.90 2.72
CA ARG A 261 -19.64 -0.40 3.35
C ARG A 261 -18.51 -0.70 4.32
N ILE A 262 -18.86 -0.90 5.60
CA ILE A 262 -17.89 -1.03 6.68
C ILE A 262 -16.95 -2.23 6.50
N GLU A 263 -17.45 -3.34 5.96
CA GLU A 263 -16.70 -4.54 5.68
C GLU A 263 -15.57 -4.28 4.65
N SER A 264 -15.84 -3.42 3.67
CA SER A 264 -14.85 -3.00 2.68
C SER A 264 -13.79 -2.08 3.29
N VAL A 265 -14.19 -1.17 4.18
CA VAL A 265 -13.26 -0.29 4.90
C VAL A 265 -12.33 -1.09 5.80
N LEU A 266 -12.88 -2.02 6.59
CA LEU A 266 -12.13 -2.83 7.55
C LEU A 266 -11.50 -4.09 6.93
N ALA A 267 -11.68 -4.32 5.64
CA ALA A 267 -10.99 -5.41 4.94
C ALA A 267 -9.47 -5.31 5.01
N SER A 268 -8.94 -4.09 5.17
CA SER A 268 -7.50 -3.83 5.32
C SER A 268 -6.91 -4.34 6.63
N LEU A 269 -7.72 -4.58 7.65
CA LEU A 269 -7.23 -5.04 8.94
C LEU A 269 -6.80 -6.51 8.90
N PRO A 270 -5.70 -6.87 9.60
CA PRO A 270 -5.29 -8.26 9.75
C PRO A 270 -6.37 -9.07 10.48
N PRO A 271 -6.50 -10.39 10.19
CA PRO A 271 -7.55 -11.22 10.78
C PRO A 271 -7.33 -11.52 12.26
N ARG A 272 -6.08 -11.52 12.72
CA ARG A 272 -5.66 -11.75 14.10
C ARG A 272 -4.57 -10.78 14.48
N VAL A 273 -4.62 -10.25 15.70
CA VAL A 273 -3.65 -9.31 16.26
C VAL A 273 -3.44 -9.59 17.75
N ASN A 274 -2.28 -9.19 18.27
CA ASN A 274 -2.03 -9.15 19.69
C ASN A 274 -1.47 -7.79 20.12
N TRP A 275 -1.89 -7.33 21.31
CA TRP A 275 -1.27 -6.21 22.00
C TRP A 275 -0.73 -6.72 23.34
N HIS A 276 0.58 -6.51 23.54
CA HIS A 276 1.24 -6.85 24.80
C HIS A 276 1.57 -5.58 25.58
N TYR A 277 1.27 -5.58 26.86
CA TYR A 277 1.65 -4.48 27.73
C TYR A 277 3.18 -4.48 27.95
N ASN A 278 3.83 -3.36 27.61
CA ASN A 278 5.27 -3.15 27.78
C ASN A 278 6.16 -4.27 27.18
N TRP A 279 5.79 -4.76 26.00
CA TRP A 279 6.60 -5.76 25.30
C TRP A 279 7.97 -5.19 24.91
N GLN A 280 9.02 -5.96 25.18
CA GLN A 280 10.39 -5.65 24.77
C GLN A 280 10.98 -6.86 24.03
N PRO A 281 11.75 -6.64 22.98
CA PRO A 281 12.46 -7.74 22.31
C PRO A 281 13.56 -8.29 23.20
N GLU A 282 13.90 -9.56 23.00
CA GLU A 282 15.08 -10.14 23.63
C GLU A 282 16.35 -9.52 23.03
N PRO A 283 17.34 -9.14 23.86
CA PRO A 283 18.62 -8.58 23.39
C PRO A 283 19.31 -9.49 22.38
N GLY A 284 19.74 -8.93 21.25
CA GLY A 284 20.40 -9.64 20.15
C GLY A 284 19.45 -10.45 19.26
N SER A 285 18.14 -10.36 19.49
CA SER A 285 17.14 -11.07 18.70
C SER A 285 16.87 -10.42 17.34
N PRO A 286 16.33 -11.17 16.35
CA PRO A 286 15.86 -10.61 15.11
C PRO A 286 14.76 -9.55 15.28
N GLU A 287 13.94 -9.67 16.33
CA GLU A 287 12.88 -8.72 16.68
C GLU A 287 13.46 -7.39 17.17
N GLU A 288 14.54 -7.43 17.95
CA GLU A 288 15.30 -6.22 18.34
C GLU A 288 15.92 -5.57 17.09
N TYR A 289 16.52 -6.37 16.22
CA TYR A 289 17.14 -5.89 15.01
C TYR A 289 16.15 -5.19 14.05
N LEU A 290 14.93 -5.73 13.90
CA LEU A 290 13.85 -5.05 13.20
C LEU A 290 13.61 -3.67 13.81
N THR A 291 13.39 -3.62 15.13
CA THR A 291 12.97 -2.41 15.84
C THR A 291 14.02 -1.32 15.76
N GLU A 292 15.29 -1.68 15.93
CA GLU A 292 16.40 -0.71 15.96
C GLU A 292 16.83 -0.22 14.59
N HIS A 293 16.73 -1.06 13.56
CA HIS A 293 17.35 -0.79 12.26
C HIS A 293 16.36 -0.51 11.12
N TYR A 294 15.16 -1.15 11.12
CA TYR A 294 14.26 -1.08 9.96
C TYR A 294 13.03 -0.20 10.17
N LEU A 295 12.65 0.09 11.40
CA LEU A 295 11.46 0.88 11.70
C LEU A 295 11.74 2.38 11.82
N LYS A 296 12.71 2.85 11.05
CA LYS A 296 13.11 4.26 10.95
C LYS A 296 13.26 4.64 9.48
N PRO A 297 13.02 5.89 9.12
CA PRO A 297 13.33 6.38 7.78
C PRO A 297 14.80 6.15 7.43
N GLN A 298 15.07 5.47 6.32
CA GLN A 298 16.43 5.15 5.85
C GLN A 298 16.53 5.39 4.36
N ASP A 299 17.70 5.81 3.88
CA ASP A 299 18.04 5.72 2.47
C ASP A 299 18.54 4.30 2.15
N TRP A 300 17.57 3.41 1.89
CA TRP A 300 17.83 2.00 1.68
C TRP A 300 18.73 1.72 0.48
N LEU A 301 18.60 2.49 -0.60
CA LEU A 301 19.41 2.30 -1.79
C LEU A 301 20.87 2.65 -1.56
N SER A 302 21.15 3.72 -0.82
CA SER A 302 22.52 4.08 -0.44
C SER A 302 23.07 3.13 0.61
N LEU A 303 22.26 2.75 1.59
CA LEU A 303 22.68 1.88 2.70
C LEU A 303 23.00 0.46 2.25
N LEU A 304 22.17 -0.13 1.41
CA LEU A 304 22.26 -1.53 1.00
C LEU A 304 22.89 -1.72 -0.39
N GLY A 305 22.78 -0.70 -1.27
CA GLY A 305 23.29 -0.74 -2.65
C GLY A 305 24.79 -0.59 -2.79
N ALA A 306 25.50 -0.13 -1.76
CA ALA A 306 26.94 0.13 -1.78
C ALA A 306 27.83 -1.12 -1.55
N GLY A 307 27.29 -2.33 -1.72
CA GLY A 307 28.10 -3.56 -1.70
C GLY A 307 28.71 -3.93 -0.35
N LYS A 308 28.12 -3.52 0.78
CA LYS A 308 28.47 -4.09 2.08
C LYS A 308 28.00 -5.54 2.13
N PRO A 309 28.89 -6.50 2.54
CA PRO A 309 28.43 -7.86 2.76
C PRO A 309 27.33 -7.86 3.82
N PRO A 310 26.27 -8.68 3.66
CA PRO A 310 25.19 -8.75 4.62
C PRO A 310 25.76 -9.08 6.00
N ALA A 311 25.29 -8.37 7.03
CA ALA A 311 25.55 -8.74 8.41
C ALA A 311 25.00 -10.17 8.59
N GLN A 312 25.90 -11.12 8.74
CA GLN A 312 25.53 -12.53 8.92
C GLN A 312 24.69 -12.64 10.19
N SER A 313 23.41 -12.97 10.03
CA SER A 313 22.62 -13.51 11.14
C SER A 313 23.37 -14.76 11.61
N LYS A 314 23.90 -14.74 12.83
CA LYS A 314 24.44 -15.95 13.46
C LYS A 314 23.26 -16.90 13.66
N THR A 315 23.06 -17.81 12.72
CA THR A 315 22.28 -19.03 12.95
C THR A 315 23.07 -19.82 13.99
N SER A 316 22.58 -19.84 15.21
CA SER A 316 23.01 -20.81 16.22
C SER A 316 22.63 -22.18 15.74
N GLU A 317 23.63 -23.06 15.55
CA GLU A 317 23.49 -24.50 15.41
C GLU A 317 22.75 -25.14 16.59
#